data_ddb2bd3131d22cfb62680e76e4bb1860
#
_entry.id   ddb2bd3131d22cfb62680e76e4bb1860
#
_cell.length_a   1.000
_cell.length_b   1.000
_cell.length_c   1.000
_cell.angle_alpha   90.00
_cell.angle_beta   90.00
_cell.angle_gamma   90.00
#
_symmetry.space_group_name_H-M   'P 1'
#
loop_
_entity.id
_entity.type
_entity.pdbx_description
1 polymer ?
#
loop_
_entity_poly.entity_id
_entity_poly.type
_entity_poly.pdbx_seq_one_letter_code
_entity_poly.pdbx_strand_id
1 'polypeptide(L)'
;MLRRVPWILLLAAGARADAPVAEPSDPAARAWVAQLDMHVLPRESGYLSLIATSAQKAVVGGRALAVQSQVYYMLTRELPANYLHWLASDDTHILIDGGPVDYFIFHPDGRAEKVTLGRDVAAGQVLVVPVPGGCWKALRLHPGAGFALMANALSPEWTPDRVRIGAGEAWIARYRGAAPWATDAFLRELIGPNFTP
;
A
#
# COMPACT_ATOMS: atom_id res chain seq x y z
N MET A 1 18.19 -20.55 -9.73
CA MET A 1 17.19 -21.12 -8.79
C MET A 1 17.08 -20.20 -7.59
N LEU A 2 16.08 -19.30 -7.57
CA LEU A 2 15.80 -18.44 -6.42
C LEU A 2 15.12 -19.28 -5.33
N ARG A 3 15.70 -19.34 -4.17
CA ARG A 3 15.09 -20.02 -3.01
C ARG A 3 13.87 -19.20 -2.54
N ARG A 4 12.68 -19.80 -2.67
CA ARG A 4 11.44 -19.28 -2.09
C ARG A 4 11.53 -19.41 -0.57
N VAL A 5 11.64 -18.29 0.15
CA VAL A 5 11.52 -18.25 1.61
C VAL A 5 10.05 -18.04 1.93
N PRO A 6 9.41 -18.86 2.77
CA PRO A 6 7.99 -18.69 3.09
C PRO A 6 7.81 -17.53 4.08
N TRP A 7 7.52 -16.35 3.57
CA TRP A 7 7.22 -15.13 4.35
C TRP A 7 5.83 -15.13 5.00
N ILE A 8 4.99 -16.11 4.63
CA ILE A 8 3.57 -16.20 5.06
C ILE A 8 3.41 -16.44 6.57
N LEU A 9 4.42 -16.92 7.26
CA LEU A 9 4.32 -17.29 8.68
C LEU A 9 4.49 -16.14 9.69
N LEU A 10 4.93 -14.95 9.27
CA LEU A 10 5.15 -13.82 10.21
C LEU A 10 4.00 -12.81 10.28
N LEU A 11 3.01 -12.89 9.38
CA LEU A 11 1.83 -12.01 9.40
C LEU A 11 0.65 -12.57 10.22
N ALA A 12 0.76 -13.78 10.75
CA ALA A 12 -0.36 -14.52 11.35
C ALA A 12 -0.51 -14.41 12.87
N ALA A 13 0.11 -13.44 13.52
CA ALA A 13 -0.13 -13.21 14.96
C ALA A 13 -1.38 -12.34 15.14
N GLY A 14 -2.56 -12.98 15.27
CA GLY A 14 -3.80 -12.34 15.69
C GLY A 14 -4.94 -12.26 14.66
N ALA A 15 -4.90 -13.02 13.58
CA ALA A 15 -6.00 -13.05 12.63
C ALA A 15 -7.21 -13.80 13.20
N ARG A 16 -8.31 -13.09 13.49
CA ARG A 16 -9.64 -13.66 13.37
C ARG A 16 -9.75 -14.30 11.98
N ALA A 17 -10.40 -15.47 11.88
CA ALA A 17 -10.72 -16.05 10.59
C ALA A 17 -11.61 -15.05 9.83
N ASP A 18 -11.01 -14.27 8.95
CA ASP A 18 -11.73 -13.34 8.10
C ASP A 18 -12.60 -14.13 7.13
N ALA A 19 -13.80 -13.62 6.86
CA ALA A 19 -14.65 -14.18 5.83
C ALA A 19 -13.84 -14.33 4.51
N PRO A 20 -14.10 -15.40 3.72
CA PRO A 20 -13.36 -15.58 2.47
C PRO A 20 -13.51 -14.34 1.62
N VAL A 21 -12.37 -13.71 1.29
CA VAL A 21 -12.36 -12.55 0.39
C VAL A 21 -12.83 -13.02 -0.98
N ALA A 22 -13.84 -12.34 -1.53
CA ALA A 22 -14.34 -12.66 -2.84
C ALA A 22 -13.21 -12.54 -3.88
N GLU A 23 -13.08 -13.56 -4.74
CA GLU A 23 -12.15 -13.49 -5.87
C GLU A 23 -12.45 -12.25 -6.75
N PRO A 24 -11.43 -11.65 -7.39
CA PRO A 24 -11.66 -10.54 -8.29
C PRO A 24 -12.67 -10.89 -9.39
N SER A 25 -13.68 -10.06 -9.61
CA SER A 25 -14.66 -10.25 -10.69
C SER A 25 -14.05 -9.98 -12.08
N ASP A 26 -13.03 -9.12 -12.13
CA ASP A 26 -12.30 -8.83 -13.36
C ASP A 26 -11.42 -10.01 -13.79
N PRO A 27 -11.58 -10.55 -15.04
CA PRO A 27 -10.81 -11.71 -15.50
C PRO A 27 -9.30 -11.46 -15.56
N ALA A 28 -8.85 -10.24 -15.90
CA ALA A 28 -7.43 -9.91 -15.95
C ALA A 28 -6.84 -9.87 -14.54
N ALA A 29 -7.58 -9.29 -13.58
CA ALA A 29 -7.16 -9.30 -12.17
C ALA A 29 -7.02 -10.73 -11.62
N ARG A 30 -7.97 -11.63 -11.90
CA ARG A 30 -7.86 -13.05 -11.52
C ARG A 30 -6.62 -13.71 -12.13
N ALA A 31 -6.36 -13.42 -13.41
CA ALA A 31 -5.19 -13.97 -14.08
C ALA A 31 -3.88 -13.50 -13.41
N TRP A 32 -3.78 -12.23 -13.03
CA TRP A 32 -2.63 -11.69 -12.31
C TRP A 32 -2.47 -12.32 -10.93
N VAL A 33 -3.55 -12.45 -10.15
CA VAL A 33 -3.50 -13.11 -8.83
C VAL A 33 -2.92 -14.52 -8.95
N ALA A 34 -3.39 -15.31 -9.93
CA ALA A 34 -2.92 -16.68 -10.13
C ALA A 34 -1.48 -16.75 -10.63
N GLN A 35 -1.12 -15.92 -11.64
CA GLN A 35 0.21 -15.98 -12.26
C GLN A 35 1.31 -15.46 -11.36
N LEU A 36 1.02 -14.47 -10.52
CA LEU A 36 1.98 -13.84 -9.62
C LEU A 36 1.94 -14.40 -8.19
N ASP A 37 1.12 -15.43 -7.95
CA ASP A 37 0.96 -16.07 -6.63
C ASP A 37 0.63 -15.04 -5.53
N MET A 38 -0.34 -14.15 -5.83
CA MET A 38 -0.69 -13.05 -4.94
C MET A 38 -1.67 -13.50 -3.85
N HIS A 39 -1.49 -12.97 -2.65
CA HIS A 39 -2.34 -13.24 -1.49
C HIS A 39 -2.91 -11.95 -0.92
N VAL A 40 -4.09 -12.03 -0.30
CA VAL A 40 -4.70 -10.87 0.36
C VAL A 40 -3.83 -10.40 1.51
N LEU A 41 -3.55 -9.09 1.54
CA LEU A 41 -2.78 -8.46 2.60
C LEU A 41 -3.72 -8.13 3.78
N PRO A 42 -3.55 -8.78 4.94
CA PRO A 42 -4.37 -8.50 6.12
C PRO A 42 -4.22 -7.03 6.55
N ARG A 43 -5.28 -6.44 7.11
CA ARG A 43 -5.34 -5.09 7.66
C ARG A 43 -5.17 -3.97 6.64
N GLU A 44 -4.18 -4.01 5.75
CA GLU A 44 -3.98 -2.98 4.71
C GLU A 44 -4.92 -3.17 3.52
N SER A 45 -5.42 -4.39 3.29
CA SER A 45 -6.23 -4.79 2.13
C SER A 45 -5.44 -4.82 0.80
N GLY A 46 -6.08 -5.32 -0.26
CA GLY A 46 -5.43 -5.58 -1.54
C GLY A 46 -4.69 -6.91 -1.59
N TYR A 47 -4.07 -7.20 -2.73
CA TYR A 47 -3.29 -8.41 -2.97
C TYR A 47 -1.79 -8.07 -3.05
N LEU A 48 -0.94 -8.96 -2.54
CA LEU A 48 0.49 -8.76 -2.50
C LEU A 48 1.23 -10.07 -2.80
N SER A 49 2.36 -9.98 -3.51
CA SER A 49 3.36 -11.03 -3.56
C SER A 49 4.78 -10.46 -3.64
N LEU A 50 5.75 -11.20 -3.08
CA LEU A 50 7.15 -10.79 -3.07
C LEU A 50 7.78 -11.03 -4.45
N ILE A 51 8.45 -10.01 -5.01
CA ILE A 51 9.28 -10.13 -6.21
C ILE A 51 10.69 -10.55 -5.82
N ALA A 52 11.37 -9.72 -5.03
CA ALA A 52 12.76 -9.92 -4.65
C ALA A 52 13.14 -9.12 -3.39
N THR A 53 14.19 -9.58 -2.73
CA THR A 53 14.91 -8.81 -1.71
C THR A 53 16.38 -8.77 -2.07
N SER A 54 17.01 -7.59 -2.00
CA SER A 54 18.43 -7.40 -2.33
C SER A 54 19.32 -8.24 -1.41
N ALA A 55 20.35 -8.85 -1.97
CA ALA A 55 21.41 -9.49 -1.19
C ALA A 55 22.34 -8.45 -0.53
N GLN A 56 22.41 -7.23 -1.10
CA GLN A 56 23.19 -6.14 -0.51
C GLN A 56 22.49 -5.58 0.72
N LYS A 57 23.29 -5.26 1.75
CA LYS A 57 22.78 -4.70 3.01
C LYS A 57 23.44 -3.37 3.32
N ALA A 58 22.69 -2.51 4.01
CA ALA A 58 23.19 -1.27 4.61
C ALA A 58 22.82 -1.22 6.09
N VAL A 59 23.60 -0.49 6.90
CA VAL A 59 23.26 -0.26 8.30
C VAL A 59 22.33 0.96 8.40
N VAL A 60 21.11 0.73 8.85
CA VAL A 60 20.08 1.77 9.04
C VAL A 60 19.55 1.68 10.47
N GLY A 61 19.71 2.75 11.26
CA GLY A 61 19.32 2.75 12.66
C GLY A 61 20.00 1.67 13.51
N GLY A 62 21.26 1.35 13.21
CA GLY A 62 22.04 0.34 13.91
C GLY A 62 21.74 -1.11 13.50
N ARG A 63 20.89 -1.34 12.48
CA ARG A 63 20.51 -2.68 11.98
C ARG A 63 20.97 -2.88 10.53
N ALA A 64 21.45 -4.07 10.22
CA ALA A 64 21.74 -4.47 8.84
C ALA A 64 20.44 -4.86 8.14
N LEU A 65 19.97 -4.03 7.20
CA LEU A 65 18.79 -4.25 6.38
C LEU A 65 19.22 -4.43 4.93
N ALA A 66 18.44 -5.20 4.13
CA ALA A 66 18.63 -5.20 2.70
C ALA A 66 18.37 -3.79 2.13
N VAL A 67 19.17 -3.38 1.16
CA VAL A 67 19.04 -2.03 0.59
C VAL A 67 17.72 -1.80 -0.11
N GLN A 68 17.05 -2.89 -0.54
CA GLN A 68 15.74 -2.83 -1.21
C GLN A 68 14.98 -4.14 -1.07
N SER A 69 13.65 -4.07 -0.98
CA SER A 69 12.72 -5.15 -1.28
C SER A 69 11.71 -4.69 -2.33
N GLN A 70 11.20 -5.64 -3.13
CA GLN A 70 10.25 -5.37 -4.21
C GLN A 70 9.06 -6.32 -4.09
N VAL A 71 7.86 -5.79 -4.28
CA VAL A 71 6.61 -6.55 -4.23
C VAL A 71 5.73 -6.19 -5.42
N TYR A 72 4.89 -7.13 -5.85
CA TYR A 72 3.67 -6.80 -6.59
C TYR A 72 2.59 -6.45 -5.58
N TYR A 73 1.82 -5.41 -5.88
CA TYR A 73 0.65 -5.01 -5.11
C TYR A 73 -0.52 -4.72 -6.07
N MET A 74 -1.73 -5.17 -5.71
CA MET A 74 -2.90 -4.97 -6.56
C MET A 74 -4.13 -4.59 -5.74
N LEU A 75 -4.83 -3.57 -6.20
CA LEU A 75 -6.22 -3.26 -5.80
C LEU A 75 -7.17 -3.81 -6.85
N THR A 76 -8.35 -4.24 -6.40
CA THR A 76 -9.44 -4.72 -7.25
C THR A 76 -10.75 -4.03 -6.87
N ARG A 77 -11.80 -4.22 -7.67
CA ARG A 77 -13.12 -3.69 -7.34
C ARG A 77 -13.65 -4.20 -6.00
N GLU A 78 -13.31 -5.43 -5.62
CA GLU A 78 -13.71 -6.08 -4.36
C GLU A 78 -12.87 -5.59 -3.18
N LEU A 79 -11.63 -5.20 -3.44
CA LEU A 79 -10.68 -4.64 -2.48
C LEU A 79 -10.15 -3.30 -3.02
N PRO A 80 -10.99 -2.24 -3.06
CA PRO A 80 -10.65 -0.99 -3.75
C PRO A 80 -9.77 -0.05 -2.93
N ALA A 81 -9.46 -0.42 -1.69
CA ALA A 81 -8.70 0.42 -0.76
C ALA A 81 -7.41 -0.27 -0.32
N ASN A 82 -6.34 0.51 -0.16
CA ASN A 82 -5.24 0.20 0.72
C ASN A 82 -5.36 1.15 1.92
N TYR A 83 -5.66 0.57 3.08
CA TYR A 83 -5.95 1.37 4.27
C TYR A 83 -4.71 2.08 4.80
N LEU A 84 -4.95 3.15 5.57
CA LEU A 84 -3.93 4.02 6.10
C LEU A 84 -2.82 3.27 6.82
N HIS A 85 -1.60 3.47 6.36
CA HIS A 85 -0.40 2.92 6.96
C HIS A 85 0.79 3.87 6.82
N TRP A 86 1.78 3.67 7.65
CA TRP A 86 3.04 4.41 7.70
C TRP A 86 4.20 3.45 7.52
N LEU A 87 5.17 3.85 6.72
CA LEU A 87 6.41 3.10 6.50
C LEU A 87 7.62 3.95 6.86
N ALA A 88 8.62 3.34 7.49
CA ALA A 88 9.90 3.99 7.72
C ALA A 88 10.79 4.04 6.46
N SER A 89 10.46 3.24 5.45
CA SER A 89 11.18 3.14 4.17
C SER A 89 10.55 4.05 3.11
N ASP A 90 11.37 4.56 2.21
CA ASP A 90 10.85 5.09 0.96
C ASP A 90 10.13 3.97 0.20
N ASP A 91 8.99 4.31 -0.40
CA ASP A 91 8.18 3.34 -1.14
C ASP A 91 7.76 3.93 -2.48
N THR A 92 8.31 3.40 -3.56
CA THR A 92 8.01 3.85 -4.92
C THR A 92 7.05 2.86 -5.58
N HIS A 93 5.87 3.34 -5.96
CA HIS A 93 4.87 2.58 -6.68
C HIS A 93 4.94 2.87 -8.17
N ILE A 94 4.93 1.83 -8.99
CA ILE A 94 5.02 1.88 -10.46
C ILE A 94 3.80 1.16 -11.03
N LEU A 95 3.01 1.83 -11.87
CA LEU A 95 1.85 1.22 -12.52
C LEU A 95 2.30 0.21 -13.56
N ILE A 96 1.85 -1.03 -13.41
CA ILE A 96 2.06 -2.11 -14.40
C ILE A 96 0.84 -2.22 -15.31
N ASP A 97 -0.36 -2.39 -14.71
CA ASP A 97 -1.58 -2.64 -15.47
C ASP A 97 -2.82 -2.10 -14.75
N GLY A 98 -3.92 -1.86 -15.51
CA GLY A 98 -5.16 -1.30 -14.97
C GLY A 98 -5.03 0.15 -14.51
N GLY A 99 -5.68 0.49 -13.40
CA GLY A 99 -5.77 1.84 -12.82
C GLY A 99 -6.91 2.67 -13.40
N PRO A 100 -7.05 3.96 -13.00
CA PRO A 100 -6.13 4.68 -12.12
C PRO A 100 -6.38 4.45 -10.62
N VAL A 101 -5.42 4.90 -9.77
CA VAL A 101 -5.43 4.82 -8.30
C VAL A 101 -5.11 6.19 -7.71
N ASP A 102 -5.90 6.65 -6.76
CA ASP A 102 -5.60 7.83 -5.96
C ASP A 102 -4.74 7.48 -4.75
N TYR A 103 -3.67 8.22 -4.56
CA TYR A 103 -2.80 8.21 -3.40
C TYR A 103 -3.10 9.41 -2.54
N PHE A 104 -3.33 9.20 -1.26
CA PHE A 104 -3.46 10.22 -0.22
C PHE A 104 -2.23 10.11 0.68
N ILE A 105 -1.33 11.09 0.59
CA ILE A 105 -0.03 11.09 1.26
C ILE A 105 -0.03 12.19 2.32
N PHE A 106 0.40 11.84 3.54
CA PHE A 106 0.40 12.73 4.69
C PHE A 106 1.81 12.85 5.25
N HIS A 107 2.36 14.05 5.15
CA HIS A 107 3.74 14.35 5.53
C HIS A 107 3.90 14.59 7.03
N PRO A 108 5.11 14.34 7.59
CA PRO A 108 5.40 14.61 8.99
C PRO A 108 5.24 16.09 9.40
N ASP A 109 5.31 17.02 8.47
CA ASP A 109 5.10 18.46 8.68
C ASP A 109 3.64 18.88 8.76
N GLY A 110 2.69 17.95 8.55
CA GLY A 110 1.24 18.20 8.59
C GLY A 110 0.61 18.49 7.22
N ARG A 111 1.40 18.56 6.15
CA ARG A 111 0.85 18.67 4.78
C ARG A 111 0.19 17.36 4.35
N ALA A 112 -0.85 17.47 3.51
CA ALA A 112 -1.46 16.35 2.83
C ALA A 112 -1.55 16.65 1.34
N GLU A 113 -1.27 15.63 0.52
CA GLU A 113 -1.36 15.72 -0.93
C GLU A 113 -2.10 14.53 -1.52
N LYS A 114 -2.67 14.74 -2.70
CA LYS A 114 -3.32 13.72 -3.51
C LYS A 114 -2.58 13.62 -4.85
N VAL A 115 -2.19 12.39 -5.20
CA VAL A 115 -1.56 12.07 -6.50
C VAL A 115 -2.34 10.93 -7.14
N THR A 116 -2.61 11.00 -8.43
CA THR A 116 -3.29 9.92 -9.17
C THR A 116 -2.27 9.15 -10.00
N LEU A 117 -2.05 7.89 -9.65
CA LEU A 117 -1.27 6.93 -10.44
C LEU A 117 -2.15 6.42 -11.58
N GLY A 118 -1.74 6.65 -12.82
CA GLY A 118 -2.52 6.28 -14.00
C GLY A 118 -1.81 6.63 -15.30
N ARG A 119 -2.41 6.26 -16.43
CA ARG A 119 -1.80 6.43 -17.77
C ARG A 119 -2.15 7.74 -18.48
N ASP A 120 -3.14 8.45 -18.01
CA ASP A 120 -3.55 9.73 -18.62
C ASP A 120 -2.68 10.88 -18.11
N VAL A 121 -1.45 10.93 -18.62
CA VAL A 121 -0.48 11.98 -18.25
C VAL A 121 -0.97 13.37 -18.68
N ALA A 122 -1.77 13.47 -19.75
CA ALA A 122 -2.35 14.74 -20.20
C ALA A 122 -3.37 15.28 -19.18
N ALA A 123 -4.06 14.40 -18.45
CA ALA A 123 -4.95 14.76 -17.34
C ALA A 123 -4.22 14.92 -15.98
N GLY A 124 -2.90 14.92 -15.95
CA GLY A 124 -2.10 15.09 -14.74
C GLY A 124 -1.86 13.81 -13.94
N GLN A 125 -2.19 12.65 -14.50
CA GLN A 125 -1.83 11.38 -13.86
C GLN A 125 -0.33 11.10 -14.03
N VAL A 126 0.23 10.31 -13.11
CA VAL A 126 1.64 9.91 -13.15
C VAL A 126 1.76 8.39 -13.23
N LEU A 127 2.84 7.90 -13.86
CA LEU A 127 3.12 6.46 -13.96
C LEU A 127 3.86 5.91 -12.73
N VAL A 128 4.44 6.82 -11.94
CA VAL A 128 5.24 6.48 -10.75
C VAL A 128 4.89 7.44 -9.62
N VAL A 129 4.65 6.91 -8.42
CA VAL A 129 4.43 7.69 -7.20
C VAL A 129 5.49 7.32 -6.18
N PRO A 130 6.51 8.16 -5.95
CA PRO A 130 7.43 8.00 -4.84
C PRO A 130 6.79 8.54 -3.55
N VAL A 131 6.74 7.71 -2.49
CA VAL A 131 6.31 8.13 -1.15
C VAL A 131 7.51 8.08 -0.23
N PRO A 132 7.97 9.23 0.31
CA PRO A 132 9.10 9.26 1.23
C PRO A 132 8.83 8.48 2.51
N GLY A 133 9.88 7.85 3.05
CA GLY A 133 9.82 7.21 4.37
C GLY A 133 9.39 8.21 5.46
N GLY A 134 8.60 7.75 6.41
CA GLY A 134 8.04 8.60 7.46
C GLY A 134 6.70 9.26 7.11
N CYS A 135 6.24 9.18 5.87
CA CYS A 135 4.89 9.59 5.48
C CYS A 135 3.86 8.50 5.81
N TRP A 136 2.64 8.93 6.11
CA TRP A 136 1.46 8.06 6.06
C TRP A 136 0.89 8.07 4.65
N LYS A 137 0.30 6.97 4.21
CA LYS A 137 -0.42 6.91 2.94
C LYS A 137 -1.62 5.99 3.01
N ALA A 138 -2.59 6.25 2.14
CA ALA A 138 -3.71 5.37 1.81
C ALA A 138 -3.98 5.45 0.32
N LEU A 139 -4.51 4.38 -0.27
CA LEU A 139 -4.80 4.30 -1.69
C LEU A 139 -6.27 3.98 -1.92
N ARG A 140 -6.82 4.50 -3.03
CA ARG A 140 -8.17 4.18 -3.50
C ARG A 140 -8.16 3.92 -5.00
N LEU A 141 -8.64 2.77 -5.40
CA LEU A 141 -8.93 2.47 -6.80
C LEU A 141 -10.04 3.42 -7.28
N HIS A 142 -9.90 4.01 -8.46
CA HIS A 142 -10.93 4.87 -9.02
C HIS A 142 -12.24 4.11 -9.27
N PRO A 143 -13.40 4.76 -9.04
CA PRO A 143 -14.67 4.21 -9.43
C PRO A 143 -14.69 3.86 -10.93
N GLY A 144 -15.16 2.67 -11.28
CA GLY A 144 -15.19 2.17 -12.65
C GLY A 144 -13.95 1.42 -13.12
N ALA A 145 -12.80 1.52 -12.41
CA ALA A 145 -11.66 0.66 -12.67
C ALA A 145 -11.94 -0.77 -12.16
N GLY A 146 -11.51 -1.77 -12.93
CA GLY A 146 -11.62 -3.19 -12.53
C GLY A 146 -10.58 -3.57 -11.51
N PHE A 147 -9.34 -3.12 -11.74
CA PHE A 147 -8.18 -3.35 -10.89
C PHE A 147 -7.06 -2.34 -11.18
N ALA A 148 -6.02 -2.37 -10.34
CA ALA A 148 -4.73 -1.73 -10.62
C ALA A 148 -3.61 -2.60 -10.06
N LEU A 149 -2.72 -3.08 -10.94
CA LEU A 149 -1.52 -3.82 -10.60
C LEU A 149 -0.32 -2.87 -10.59
N MET A 150 0.43 -2.91 -9.51
CA MET A 150 1.61 -2.07 -9.28
C MET A 150 2.82 -2.93 -8.89
N ALA A 151 4.02 -2.46 -9.18
CA ALA A 151 5.23 -2.88 -8.49
C ALA A 151 5.61 -1.82 -7.46
N ASN A 152 6.01 -2.26 -6.28
CA ASN A 152 6.52 -1.37 -5.24
C ASN A 152 7.99 -1.69 -4.96
N ALA A 153 8.81 -0.64 -4.83
CA ALA A 153 10.20 -0.74 -4.42
C ALA A 153 10.38 -0.01 -3.08
N LEU A 154 10.69 -0.78 -2.02
CA LEU A 154 10.90 -0.27 -0.67
C LEU A 154 12.39 -0.18 -0.37
N SER A 155 12.87 0.97 0.09
CA SER A 155 14.27 1.23 0.39
C SER A 155 14.43 1.94 1.75
N PRO A 156 15.09 1.27 2.75
CA PRO A 156 15.49 -0.12 2.81
C PRO A 156 14.31 -1.09 2.85
N GLU A 157 14.59 -2.40 2.89
CA GLU A 157 13.56 -3.45 2.89
C GLU A 157 12.46 -3.22 3.93
N TRP A 158 11.26 -3.73 3.63
CA TRP A 158 10.17 -3.81 4.60
C TRP A 158 10.51 -4.81 5.71
N THR A 159 10.22 -4.43 6.96
CA THR A 159 10.21 -5.33 8.10
C THR A 159 9.02 -5.01 9.02
N PRO A 160 8.47 -5.98 9.78
CA PRO A 160 7.26 -5.77 10.58
C PRO A 160 7.34 -4.66 11.62
N ASP A 161 8.51 -4.36 12.14
CA ASP A 161 8.75 -3.29 13.11
C ASP A 161 8.90 -1.90 12.47
N ARG A 162 8.90 -1.82 11.15
CA ARG A 162 9.04 -0.59 10.36
C ARG A 162 7.75 -0.15 9.67
N VAL A 163 6.61 -0.74 10.06
CA VAL A 163 5.28 -0.38 9.58
C VAL A 163 4.34 -0.05 10.75
N ARG A 164 3.43 0.88 10.54
CA ARG A 164 2.29 1.14 11.43
C ARG A 164 1.03 1.14 10.57
N ILE A 165 0.00 0.43 11.01
CA ILE A 165 -1.25 0.29 10.26
C ILE A 165 -2.39 0.83 11.10
N GLY A 166 -3.15 1.78 10.54
CA GLY A 166 -4.25 2.45 11.21
C GLY A 166 -3.80 3.59 12.12
N ALA A 167 -4.76 4.38 12.56
CA ALA A 167 -4.55 5.53 13.41
C ALA A 167 -5.85 5.85 14.20
N GLY A 168 -5.80 6.86 15.07
CA GLY A 168 -6.93 7.29 15.87
C GLY A 168 -7.22 8.79 15.77
N GLU A 169 -8.00 9.31 16.72
CA GLU A 169 -8.47 10.70 16.74
C GLU A 169 -7.33 11.72 16.64
N ALA A 170 -6.21 11.49 17.32
CA ALA A 170 -5.07 12.41 17.29
C ALA A 170 -4.48 12.59 15.89
N TRP A 171 -4.47 11.52 15.09
CA TRP A 171 -4.04 11.58 13.70
C TRP A 171 -5.05 12.34 12.83
N ILE A 172 -6.36 12.09 13.02
CA ILE A 172 -7.42 12.83 12.32
C ILE A 172 -7.32 14.31 12.64
N ALA A 173 -7.21 14.68 13.93
CA ALA A 173 -7.08 16.06 14.36
C ALA A 173 -5.87 16.77 13.71
N ARG A 174 -4.77 16.04 13.51
CA ARG A 174 -3.55 16.57 12.89
C ARG A 174 -3.73 16.92 11.43
N TYR A 175 -4.46 16.08 10.66
CA TYR A 175 -4.55 16.24 9.20
C TYR A 175 -5.89 16.78 8.71
N ARG A 176 -6.86 17.01 9.60
CA ARG A 176 -8.12 17.69 9.30
C ARG A 176 -7.85 19.05 8.69
N GLY A 177 -8.40 19.28 7.49
CA GLY A 177 -8.26 20.55 6.78
C GLY A 177 -6.88 20.77 6.15
N ALA A 178 -5.94 19.82 6.19
CA ALA A 178 -4.65 19.91 5.52
C ALA A 178 -4.78 19.97 4.00
N ALA A 179 -5.92 19.55 3.45
CA ALA A 179 -6.33 19.71 2.07
C ALA A 179 -7.86 19.79 2.01
N PRO A 180 -8.47 20.32 0.92
CA PRO A 180 -9.94 20.43 0.81
C PRO A 180 -10.69 19.11 0.99
N TRP A 181 -10.11 17.98 0.61
CA TRP A 181 -10.67 16.65 0.75
C TRP A 181 -10.43 16.02 2.15
N ALA A 182 -9.53 16.56 2.97
CA ALA A 182 -9.14 16.00 4.26
C ALA A 182 -10.15 16.34 5.37
N THR A 183 -11.39 15.86 5.21
CA THR A 183 -12.46 15.95 6.21
C THR A 183 -12.37 14.80 7.21
N ASP A 184 -12.93 14.95 8.42
CA ASP A 184 -12.97 13.90 9.44
C ASP A 184 -13.54 12.60 8.90
N ALA A 185 -14.66 12.67 8.19
CA ALA A 185 -15.33 11.50 7.63
C ALA A 185 -14.42 10.79 6.65
N PHE A 186 -13.77 11.51 5.73
CA PHE A 186 -12.89 10.93 4.73
C PHE A 186 -11.60 10.37 5.35
N LEU A 187 -11.02 11.08 6.33
CA LEU A 187 -9.84 10.57 7.04
C LEU A 187 -10.14 9.27 7.80
N ARG A 188 -11.32 9.16 8.45
CA ARG A 188 -11.77 7.90 9.07
C ARG A 188 -11.95 6.79 8.04
N GLU A 189 -12.50 7.12 6.88
CA GLU A 189 -12.67 6.18 5.77
C GLU A 189 -11.32 5.65 5.25
N LEU A 190 -10.29 6.50 5.17
CA LEU A 190 -8.94 6.07 4.80
C LEU A 190 -8.30 5.16 5.86
N ILE A 191 -8.56 5.37 7.14
CA ILE A 191 -8.11 4.49 8.22
C ILE A 191 -8.86 3.14 8.15
N GLY A 192 -10.15 3.18 7.83
CA GLY A 192 -11.01 2.00 7.69
C GLY A 192 -11.10 1.17 8.97
N PRO A 193 -11.06 -0.18 8.87
CA PRO A 193 -11.24 -1.07 10.02
C PRO A 193 -10.09 -1.00 11.05
N ASN A 194 -9.02 -0.30 10.75
CA ASN A 194 -7.84 -0.14 11.61
C ASN A 194 -7.92 1.11 12.51
N PHE A 195 -9.11 1.73 12.62
CA PHE A 195 -9.30 2.85 13.50
C PHE A 195 -9.13 2.42 14.98
N THR A 196 -8.34 3.18 15.71
CA THR A 196 -8.14 3.01 17.16
C THR A 196 -8.65 4.27 17.87
N PRO A 197 -9.60 4.16 18.83
CA PRO A 197 -10.15 5.30 19.57
C PRO A 197 -9.11 6.12 20.30
#